data_3daf31ff1a17685a12ce01a022d0ce45
#
_entry.id   3daf31ff1a17685a12ce01a022d0ce45
#
_cell.length_a   1.000
_cell.length_b   1.000
_cell.length_c   1.000
_cell.angle_alpha   90.00
_cell.angle_beta   90.00
_cell.angle_gamma   90.00
#
_symmetry.space_group_name_H-M   'P 1'
#
loop_
_entity.id
_entity.type
_entity.pdbx_description
1 polymer ?
#
loop_
_entity_poly.entity_id
_entity_poly.type
_entity_poly.pdbx_seq_one_letter_code
_entity_poly.pdbx_strand_id
1 'polypeptide(L)'
;MKGKNIRKIAASKVYILSDGKPIEEYSNHVVETESGRVTAHYPLVSELAMTEWLGGTIIIEGNIAAHYPMVMMVTEVMSGKR
;
A
#
# COMPACT_ATOMS: atom_id res chain seq x y z
N MET A 1 14.57 1.84 25.21
CA MET A 1 13.87 1.08 24.34
C MET A 1 13.88 1.60 22.96
N LYS A 2 13.97 0.71 22.05
CA LYS A 2 14.09 1.10 20.73
C LYS A 2 12.79 1.37 20.15
N GLY A 3 12.63 2.38 19.43
CA GLY A 3 11.40 2.70 18.78
C GLY A 3 11.07 1.69 17.71
N LYS A 4 9.82 1.64 17.33
CA LYS A 4 9.40 0.80 16.23
C LYS A 4 9.65 1.52 14.93
N ASN A 5 9.92 0.75 13.88
CA ASN A 5 10.14 1.34 12.57
C ASN A 5 8.80 1.57 11.90
N ILE A 6 8.21 2.73 12.17
CA ILE A 6 6.90 3.07 11.64
C ILE A 6 7.06 3.98 10.44
N ARG A 7 6.41 3.63 9.34
CA ARG A 7 6.42 4.45 8.14
C ARG A 7 5.00 4.68 7.67
N LYS A 8 4.75 5.87 7.13
CA LYS A 8 3.50 6.20 6.46
C LYS A 8 3.85 6.51 5.03
N ILE A 9 3.38 5.71 4.12
CA ILE A 9 3.69 5.86 2.70
C ILE A 9 2.38 5.97 1.93
N ALA A 10 2.40 6.76 0.87
CA ALA A 10 1.21 6.98 0.05
C ALA A 10 1.54 6.74 -1.40
N ALA A 11 0.57 6.23 -2.12
CA ALA A 11 0.75 5.91 -3.53
C ALA A 11 -0.50 6.26 -4.31
N SER A 12 -0.34 6.32 -5.63
CA SER A 12 -1.45 6.61 -6.52
C SER A 12 -2.47 5.49 -6.51
N LYS A 13 -2.01 4.25 -6.39
CA LYS A 13 -2.88 3.08 -6.31
C LYS A 13 -2.41 2.15 -5.23
N VAL A 14 -3.35 1.58 -4.49
CA VAL A 14 -3.05 0.56 -3.49
C VAL A 14 -4.00 -0.60 -3.74
N TYR A 15 -3.44 -1.80 -3.87
CA TYR A 15 -4.23 -3.02 -4.06
C TYR A 15 -4.02 -3.93 -2.88
N ILE A 16 -5.11 -4.49 -2.37
CA ILE A 16 -5.02 -5.44 -1.26
C ILE A 16 -5.51 -6.78 -1.77
N LEU A 17 -4.64 -7.77 -1.69
CA LEU A 17 -4.91 -9.12 -2.16
C LEU A 17 -5.13 -10.02 -0.96
N SER A 18 -6.26 -10.72 -0.96
CA SER A 18 -6.59 -11.65 0.13
C SER A 18 -7.15 -12.92 -0.50
N ASP A 19 -6.79 -14.05 0.09
CA ASP A 19 -7.26 -15.33 -0.42
C ASP A 19 -8.77 -15.40 -0.33
N GLY A 20 -9.38 -15.80 -1.44
CA GLY A 20 -10.82 -16.03 -1.48
C GLY A 20 -11.66 -14.77 -1.47
N LYS A 21 -11.03 -13.61 -1.64
CA LYS A 21 -11.75 -12.34 -1.65
C LYS A 21 -11.39 -11.53 -2.88
N PRO A 22 -12.30 -10.67 -3.34
CA PRO A 22 -11.99 -9.79 -4.46
C PRO A 22 -10.85 -8.85 -4.08
N ILE A 23 -10.08 -8.44 -5.09
CA ILE A 23 -9.02 -7.47 -4.88
C ILE A 23 -9.64 -6.13 -4.51
N GLU A 24 -9.12 -5.51 -3.45
CA GLU A 24 -9.54 -4.16 -3.09
C GLU A 24 -8.60 -3.19 -3.77
N GLU A 25 -9.16 -2.16 -4.37
CA GLU A 25 -8.42 -1.15 -5.09
C GLU A 25 -8.72 0.22 -4.53
N TYR A 26 -7.66 0.97 -4.20
CA TYR A 26 -7.80 2.33 -3.68
C TYR A 26 -6.90 3.27 -4.44
N SER A 27 -7.36 4.51 -4.60
CA SER A 27 -6.57 5.56 -5.26
C SER A 27 -6.15 6.59 -4.23
N ASN A 28 -4.93 7.11 -4.38
CA ASN A 28 -4.40 8.13 -3.47
C ASN A 28 -4.61 7.72 -2.02
N HIS A 29 -3.89 6.69 -1.65
CA HIS A 29 -4.14 5.99 -0.38
C HIS A 29 -2.86 5.93 0.43
N VAL A 30 -3.01 5.95 1.75
CA VAL A 30 -1.89 5.87 2.69
C VAL A 30 -1.84 4.47 3.27
N VAL A 31 -0.63 3.95 3.41
CA VAL A 31 -0.39 2.66 4.05
C VAL A 31 0.60 2.90 5.18
N GLU A 32 0.24 2.48 6.37
CA GLU A 32 1.14 2.55 7.51
C GLU A 32 1.75 1.19 7.76
N THR A 33 3.05 1.16 7.97
CA THR A 33 3.74 -0.07 8.27
C THR A 33 4.50 0.07 9.58
N GLU A 34 4.67 -1.05 10.23
CA GLU A 34 5.46 -1.10 11.46
C GLU A 34 6.38 -2.29 11.30
N SER A 35 7.68 -2.01 11.23
CA SER A 35 8.70 -3.03 11.05
C SER A 35 8.40 -3.91 9.82
N GLY A 36 7.95 -3.25 8.75
CA GLY A 36 7.72 -3.92 7.48
C GLY A 36 6.34 -4.54 7.30
N ARG A 37 5.50 -4.50 8.33
CA ARG A 37 4.17 -5.07 8.23
C ARG A 37 3.12 -3.98 8.21
N VAL A 38 2.09 -4.17 7.39
CA VAL A 38 1.00 -3.21 7.27
C VAL A 38 0.15 -3.26 8.54
N THR A 39 -0.04 -2.10 9.16
CA THR A 39 -0.86 -2.00 10.36
C THR A 39 -2.14 -1.22 10.13
N ALA A 40 -2.17 -0.37 9.09
CA ALA A 40 -3.35 0.42 8.80
C ALA A 40 -3.27 0.97 7.39
N HIS A 41 -4.41 1.33 6.83
CA HIS A 41 -4.45 2.04 5.56
C HIS A 41 -5.69 2.90 5.54
N TYR A 42 -5.64 4.01 4.81
CA TYR A 42 -6.76 4.94 4.75
C TYR A 42 -6.55 5.91 3.58
N PRO A 43 -7.62 6.59 3.16
CA PRO A 43 -7.49 7.53 2.03
C PRO A 43 -6.60 8.70 2.38
N LEU A 44 -5.87 9.19 1.41
CA LEU A 44 -5.10 10.42 1.59
C LEU A 44 -6.01 11.57 1.22
N VAL A 45 -6.62 12.20 2.22
CA VAL A 45 -7.56 13.28 1.98
C VAL A 45 -6.94 14.65 2.11
N SER A 46 -5.78 14.72 2.73
CA SER A 46 -5.04 15.96 2.82
C SER A 46 -3.60 15.61 3.12
N GLU A 47 -2.74 16.62 3.02
CA GLU A 47 -1.34 16.39 3.32
C GLU A 47 -1.17 16.05 4.78
N LEU A 48 -0.56 14.93 5.07
CA LEU A 48 -0.35 14.48 6.43
C LEU A 48 1.13 14.61 6.79
N ALA A 49 1.38 15.01 8.03
CA ALA A 49 2.74 15.08 8.52
C ALA A 49 3.37 13.69 8.51
N MET A 50 4.63 13.63 8.20
CA MET A 50 5.42 12.41 8.23
C MET A 50 4.97 11.35 7.22
N THR A 51 4.21 11.74 6.22
CA THR A 51 3.79 10.83 5.17
C THR A 51 4.70 11.00 3.96
N GLU A 52 5.24 9.88 3.49
CA GLU A 52 6.09 9.86 2.32
C GLU A 52 5.24 9.58 1.08
N TRP A 53 5.28 10.47 0.11
CA TRP A 53 4.56 10.22 -1.15
C TRP A 53 5.49 9.45 -2.07
N LEU A 54 5.15 8.20 -2.34
CA LEU A 54 5.96 7.36 -3.22
C LEU A 54 5.45 7.35 -4.65
N GLY A 55 4.17 7.64 -4.84
CA GLY A 55 3.56 7.51 -6.15
C GLY A 55 3.46 6.05 -6.54
N GLY A 56 3.16 5.79 -7.79
CA GLY A 56 3.10 4.43 -8.30
C GLY A 56 2.04 3.58 -7.64
N THR A 57 2.40 2.34 -7.37
CA THR A 57 1.47 1.35 -6.84
C THR A 57 2.05 0.66 -5.63
N ILE A 58 1.21 0.41 -4.63
CA ILE A 58 1.56 -0.45 -3.51
C ILE A 58 0.64 -1.66 -3.57
N ILE A 59 1.22 -2.85 -3.50
CA ILE A 59 0.44 -4.08 -3.44
C ILE A 59 0.66 -4.71 -2.08
N ILE A 60 -0.44 -4.96 -1.38
CA ILE A 60 -0.40 -5.56 -0.05
C ILE A 60 -0.89 -6.99 -0.15
N GLU A 61 -0.08 -7.90 0.31
CA GLU A 61 -0.44 -9.31 0.33
C GLU A 61 0.14 -9.90 1.60
N GLY A 62 -0.71 -10.51 2.42
CA GLY A 62 -0.26 -11.10 3.67
C GLY A 62 0.34 -10.09 4.62
N ASN A 63 -0.23 -8.89 4.64
CA ASN A 63 0.24 -7.77 5.48
C ASN A 63 1.63 -7.27 5.14
N ILE A 64 2.13 -7.64 3.97
CA ILE A 64 3.42 -7.15 3.48
C ILE A 64 3.14 -6.24 2.31
N ALA A 65 3.74 -5.07 2.30
CA ALA A 65 3.55 -4.09 1.24
C ALA A 65 4.74 -4.09 0.30
N ALA A 66 4.47 -4.09 -1.00
CA ALA A 66 5.51 -3.98 -2.01
C ALA A 66 5.20 -2.75 -2.86
N HIS A 67 6.20 -1.95 -3.15
CA HIS A 67 6.04 -0.74 -3.93
C HIS A 67 6.59 -0.90 -5.32
N TYR A 68 5.82 -0.44 -6.30
CA TYR A 68 6.22 -0.44 -7.71
C TYR A 68 6.14 1.00 -8.21
N PRO A 69 7.15 1.48 -8.91
CA PRO A 69 7.20 2.90 -9.29
C PRO A 69 6.20 3.31 -10.36
N MET A 70 5.50 2.37 -10.96
CA MET A 70 4.53 2.68 -12.00
C MET A 70 3.11 2.50 -11.47
N VAL A 71 2.17 3.22 -12.06
CA VAL A 71 0.76 3.04 -11.73
C VAL A 71 0.25 1.82 -12.49
N MET A 72 -0.20 0.81 -11.76
CA MET A 72 -0.64 -0.44 -12.36
C MET A 72 -2.15 -0.53 -12.36
N MET A 73 -2.70 -1.14 -13.39
CA MET A 73 -4.13 -1.40 -13.46
C MET A 73 -4.40 -2.73 -12.76
N VAL A 74 -5.64 -2.93 -12.34
CA VAL A 74 -5.99 -4.16 -11.62
C VAL A 74 -5.71 -5.39 -12.46
N THR A 75 -5.88 -5.30 -13.78
CA THR A 75 -5.60 -6.44 -14.65
C THR A 75 -4.12 -6.81 -14.64
N GLU A 76 -3.25 -5.81 -14.54
CA GLU A 76 -1.82 -6.07 -14.47
C GLU A 76 -1.46 -6.74 -13.15
N VAL A 77 -2.10 -6.31 -12.07
CA VAL A 77 -1.87 -6.91 -10.76
C VAL A 77 -2.29 -8.37 -10.77
N MET A 78 -3.45 -8.65 -11.36
CA MET A 78 -3.95 -10.01 -11.44
C MET A 78 -3.07 -10.89 -12.33
N SER A 79 -2.57 -10.32 -13.41
CA SER A 79 -1.71 -11.09 -14.33
C SER A 79 -0.39 -11.48 -13.70
N GLY A 80 0.13 -10.63 -12.84
CA GLY A 80 1.39 -10.91 -12.18
C GLY A 80 1.27 -11.93 -11.07
N LYS A 81 0.05 -12.25 -10.67
CA LYS A 81 -0.15 -13.19 -9.61
C LYS A 81 -0.33 -14.58 -10.17
N ARG A 82 0.57 -15.42 -9.89
CA ARG A 82 0.53 -16.74 -10.47
C ARG A 82 0.49 -17.81 -9.44
#